data_3a88c3daf0d121528b2f55d8bb8defce
#
_entry.id   3a88c3daf0d121528b2f55d8bb8defce
#
_cell.length_a   1.000
_cell.length_b   1.000
_cell.length_c   1.000
_cell.angle_alpha   90.00
_cell.angle_beta   90.00
_cell.angle_gamma   90.00
#
_symmetry.space_group_name_H-M   'P 1'
#
loop_
_entity.id
_entity.type
_entity.pdbx_description
1 polymer ?
#
loop_
_entity_poly.entity_id
_entity_poly.type
_entity_poly.pdbx_seq_one_letter_code
_entity_poly.pdbx_strand_id
1 'polypeptide(L)'
;MSVLRSGLNPGCPETTEYPSAVAHYIALAHDEDDILSALRRGVEEVAAFASAWDEERARTWRYAPGKWTLCEVLGHLADSERVFSYRALRIARGDKTPLAPFDQDLFAANAPYADADVESLIEELRHLRAATVALYSRLNEEAWMRRGTSSGFPNYTTRAFAYLTVGHERHHLRVLRERYLPD
;
A
#
# COMPACT_ATOMS: atom_id res chain seq x y z
N MET A 1 -6.49 30.99 8.49
CA MET A 1 -5.76 29.94 7.77
C MET A 1 -4.94 29.16 8.79
N SER A 2 -5.40 27.98 9.21
CA SER A 2 -4.67 27.12 10.16
C SER A 2 -3.52 26.48 9.39
N VAL A 3 -2.29 26.83 9.76
CA VAL A 3 -1.09 26.15 9.31
C VAL A 3 -1.21 24.70 9.79
N LEU A 4 -1.45 23.77 8.87
CA LEU A 4 -1.32 22.35 9.16
C LEU A 4 0.09 22.16 9.72
N ARG A 5 0.19 21.81 11.01
CA ARG A 5 1.47 21.40 11.60
C ARG A 5 2.02 20.30 10.70
N SER A 6 3.28 20.44 10.27
CA SER A 6 4.01 19.41 9.55
C SER A 6 3.78 18.09 10.30
N GLY A 7 3.19 17.09 9.61
CA GLY A 7 2.87 15.82 10.24
C GLY A 7 4.10 15.25 10.94
N LEU A 8 3.91 14.72 12.13
CA LEU A 8 4.97 14.05 12.88
C LEU A 8 5.50 12.90 12.04
N ASN A 9 6.80 12.89 11.70
CA ASN A 9 7.41 11.72 11.10
C ASN A 9 7.65 10.66 12.19
N PRO A 10 7.02 9.47 12.11
CA PRO A 10 7.11 8.47 13.17
C PRO A 10 8.46 7.72 13.19
N GLY A 11 9.33 7.93 12.20
CA GLY A 11 10.53 7.15 11.98
C GLY A 11 10.27 5.71 11.52
N CYS A 12 11.29 5.06 10.95
CA CYS A 12 11.21 3.68 10.48
C CYS A 12 10.86 2.70 11.62
N PRO A 13 9.96 1.73 11.40
CA PRO A 13 9.63 0.75 12.42
C PRO A 13 10.79 -0.22 12.67
N GLU A 14 10.92 -0.65 13.92
CA GLU A 14 11.89 -1.67 14.32
C GLU A 14 11.42 -3.08 13.93
N THR A 15 12.34 -4.02 13.80
CA THR A 15 12.04 -5.42 13.41
C THR A 15 11.09 -6.16 14.37
N THR A 16 10.88 -5.63 15.57
CA THR A 16 9.92 -6.14 16.57
C THR A 16 8.47 -5.64 16.32
N GLU A 17 8.26 -4.75 15.35
CA GLU A 17 6.98 -4.10 15.10
C GLU A 17 6.20 -4.68 13.91
N TYR A 18 6.76 -5.67 13.24
CA TYR A 18 6.15 -6.36 12.10
C TYR A 18 6.69 -7.79 11.99
N PRO A 19 5.96 -8.72 11.37
CA PRO A 19 6.46 -10.09 11.17
C PRO A 19 7.56 -10.13 10.09
N SER A 20 8.47 -11.09 10.19
CA SER A 20 9.57 -11.28 9.22
C SER A 20 9.09 -11.45 7.78
N ALA A 21 7.90 -11.98 7.58
CA ALA A 21 7.29 -12.15 6.25
C ALA A 21 7.16 -10.85 5.45
N VAL A 22 7.00 -9.69 6.12
CA VAL A 22 6.88 -8.39 5.44
C VAL A 22 8.15 -7.54 5.53
N ALA A 23 9.22 -8.05 6.12
CA ALA A 23 10.47 -7.31 6.31
C ALA A 23 11.06 -6.79 5.00
N HIS A 24 10.94 -7.56 3.93
CA HIS A 24 11.44 -7.16 2.62
C HIS A 24 10.69 -5.97 2.01
N TYR A 25 9.40 -5.80 2.33
CA TYR A 25 8.65 -4.58 1.95
C TYR A 25 9.09 -3.39 2.80
N ILE A 26 9.16 -3.54 4.12
CA ILE A 26 9.60 -2.46 5.02
C ILE A 26 10.99 -1.95 4.62
N ALA A 27 11.89 -2.85 4.24
CA ALA A 27 13.25 -2.49 3.80
C ALA A 27 13.24 -1.57 2.56
N LEU A 28 12.24 -1.67 1.68
CA LEU A 28 12.12 -0.79 0.50
C LEU A 28 11.69 0.64 0.86
N ALA A 29 11.22 0.88 2.07
CA ALA A 29 10.83 2.19 2.58
C ALA A 29 11.72 2.69 3.73
N HIS A 30 12.80 1.95 4.07
CA HIS A 30 13.63 2.19 5.25
C HIS A 30 14.25 3.60 5.28
N ASP A 31 14.70 4.10 4.13
CA ASP A 31 15.45 5.36 4.03
C ASP A 31 14.52 6.58 3.86
N GLU A 32 13.22 6.45 4.11
CA GLU A 32 12.29 7.58 3.99
C GLU A 32 12.30 8.45 5.25
N ASP A 33 12.75 9.69 5.07
CA ASP A 33 12.72 10.72 6.11
C ASP A 33 11.31 11.28 6.36
N ASP A 34 10.41 11.21 5.37
CA ASP A 34 9.00 11.63 5.45
C ASP A 34 8.09 10.60 4.77
N ILE A 35 7.54 9.72 5.59
CA ILE A 35 6.67 8.64 5.10
C ILE A 35 5.37 9.16 4.45
N LEU A 36 4.85 10.31 4.88
CA LEU A 36 3.66 10.90 4.27
C LEU A 36 3.95 11.45 2.87
N SER A 37 5.12 12.05 2.68
CA SER A 37 5.57 12.48 1.37
C SER A 37 5.88 11.29 0.46
N ALA A 38 6.45 10.20 1.00
CA ALA A 38 6.66 8.97 0.26
C ALA A 38 5.34 8.36 -0.23
N LEU A 39 4.32 8.29 0.62
CA LEU A 39 2.97 7.87 0.23
C LEU A 39 2.42 8.70 -0.94
N ARG A 40 2.53 10.03 -0.89
CA ARG A 40 2.03 10.90 -1.96
C ARG A 40 2.78 10.72 -3.29
N ARG A 41 4.10 10.58 -3.23
CA ARG A 41 4.92 10.38 -4.44
C ARG A 41 4.65 9.03 -5.09
N GLY A 42 4.54 7.96 -4.28
CA GLY A 42 4.45 6.60 -4.78
C GLY A 42 3.24 6.38 -5.70
N VAL A 43 2.05 6.87 -5.32
CA VAL A 43 0.86 6.72 -6.17
C VAL A 43 1.03 7.42 -7.53
N GLU A 44 1.72 8.55 -7.59
CA GLU A 44 1.97 9.23 -8.86
C GLU A 44 3.04 8.52 -9.71
N GLU A 45 4.00 7.84 -9.08
CA GLU A 45 4.95 6.99 -9.80
C GLU A 45 4.26 5.75 -10.42
N VAL A 46 3.32 5.14 -9.70
CA VAL A 46 2.48 4.05 -10.23
C VAL A 46 1.61 4.55 -11.39
N ALA A 47 0.96 5.70 -11.21
CA ALA A 47 0.13 6.33 -12.24
C ALA A 47 0.93 6.64 -13.51
N ALA A 48 2.12 7.25 -13.37
CA ALA A 48 2.99 7.57 -14.50
C ALA A 48 3.43 6.31 -15.27
N PHE A 49 3.72 5.21 -14.56
CA PHE A 49 4.04 3.94 -15.21
C PHE A 49 2.82 3.38 -15.95
N ALA A 50 1.66 3.32 -15.29
CA ALA A 50 0.46 2.69 -15.82
C ALA A 50 -0.13 3.45 -17.02
N SER A 51 -0.14 4.80 -16.98
CA SER A 51 -0.66 5.64 -18.08
C SER A 51 0.13 5.53 -19.38
N ALA A 52 1.32 4.93 -19.38
CA ALA A 52 2.11 4.67 -20.59
C ALA A 52 1.68 3.39 -21.33
N TRP A 53 0.75 2.62 -20.77
CA TRP A 53 0.30 1.35 -21.30
C TRP A 53 -0.94 1.51 -22.18
N ASP A 54 -1.00 0.69 -23.25
CA ASP A 54 -2.22 0.48 -24.01
C ASP A 54 -3.27 -0.28 -23.17
N GLU A 55 -4.53 0.13 -23.26
CA GLU A 55 -5.65 -0.39 -22.47
C GLU A 55 -5.88 -1.89 -22.66
N GLU A 56 -5.85 -2.37 -23.91
CA GLU A 56 -6.05 -3.79 -24.21
C GLU A 56 -4.90 -4.63 -23.66
N ARG A 57 -3.68 -4.14 -23.85
CA ARG A 57 -2.48 -4.79 -23.31
C ARG A 57 -2.48 -4.79 -21.78
N ALA A 58 -2.89 -3.70 -21.13
CA ALA A 58 -2.97 -3.61 -19.68
C ALA A 58 -3.92 -4.65 -19.07
N ARG A 59 -4.99 -5.01 -19.77
CA ARG A 59 -5.99 -5.99 -19.33
C ARG A 59 -5.61 -7.43 -19.67
N THR A 60 -4.86 -7.67 -20.72
CA THR A 60 -4.68 -9.03 -21.28
C THR A 60 -3.27 -9.58 -21.13
N TRP A 61 -2.25 -8.71 -21.15
CA TRP A 61 -0.86 -9.16 -21.17
C TRP A 61 -0.35 -9.56 -19.78
N ARG A 62 0.38 -10.67 -19.74
CA ARG A 62 1.04 -11.23 -18.56
C ARG A 62 2.45 -11.64 -18.92
N TYR A 63 3.44 -11.32 -18.10
CA TYR A 63 4.84 -11.70 -18.37
C TYR A 63 5.09 -13.20 -18.24
N ALA A 64 4.20 -13.98 -17.63
CA ALA A 64 4.24 -15.44 -17.57
C ALA A 64 2.85 -16.01 -17.23
N PRO A 65 2.59 -17.32 -17.54
CA PRO A 65 1.36 -18.00 -17.15
C PRO A 65 1.09 -17.88 -15.63
N GLY A 66 -0.14 -17.60 -15.26
CA GLY A 66 -0.56 -17.47 -13.85
C GLY A 66 -0.09 -16.20 -13.15
N LYS A 67 0.49 -15.24 -13.88
CA LYS A 67 0.80 -13.91 -13.34
C LYS A 67 -0.32 -12.93 -13.64
N TRP A 68 -0.38 -11.87 -12.88
CA TRP A 68 -1.40 -10.83 -12.99
C TRP A 68 -1.17 -9.96 -14.23
N THR A 69 -2.21 -9.36 -14.76
CA THR A 69 -2.15 -8.26 -15.72
C THR A 69 -1.79 -6.96 -15.01
N LEU A 70 -1.54 -5.88 -15.75
CA LEU A 70 -1.32 -4.57 -15.15
C LEU A 70 -2.57 -4.12 -14.36
N CYS A 71 -3.77 -4.27 -14.92
CA CYS A 71 -5.01 -3.92 -14.22
C CYS A 71 -5.22 -4.72 -12.93
N GLU A 72 -4.92 -6.02 -12.94
CA GLU A 72 -4.97 -6.85 -11.73
C GLU A 72 -3.94 -6.42 -10.68
N VAL A 73 -2.74 -5.96 -11.08
CA VAL A 73 -1.73 -5.40 -10.14
C VAL A 73 -2.23 -4.08 -9.55
N LEU A 74 -2.78 -3.17 -10.36
CA LEU A 74 -3.33 -1.90 -9.87
C LEU A 74 -4.47 -2.13 -8.86
N GLY A 75 -5.39 -3.04 -9.20
CA GLY A 75 -6.48 -3.42 -8.30
C GLY A 75 -5.98 -4.07 -7.00
N HIS A 76 -4.96 -4.94 -7.08
CA HIS A 76 -4.32 -5.51 -5.90
C HIS A 76 -3.67 -4.44 -5.00
N LEU A 77 -3.04 -3.41 -5.58
CA LEU A 77 -2.52 -2.29 -4.80
C LEU A 77 -3.66 -1.55 -4.06
N ALA A 78 -4.80 -1.32 -4.74
CA ALA A 78 -5.96 -0.69 -4.14
C ALA A 78 -6.55 -1.52 -2.97
N ASP A 79 -6.74 -2.82 -3.17
CA ASP A 79 -7.25 -3.72 -2.12
C ASP A 79 -6.31 -3.82 -0.93
N SER A 80 -5.01 -3.94 -1.20
CA SER A 80 -3.99 -4.00 -0.15
C SER A 80 -3.97 -2.71 0.67
N GLU A 81 -4.06 -1.54 0.03
CA GLU A 81 -4.11 -0.26 0.74
C GLU A 81 -5.37 -0.12 1.61
N ARG A 82 -6.54 -0.58 1.14
CA ARG A 82 -7.76 -0.66 1.96
C ARG A 82 -7.55 -1.48 3.22
N VAL A 83 -6.98 -2.67 3.06
CA VAL A 83 -6.71 -3.57 4.19
C VAL A 83 -5.69 -2.97 5.14
N PHE A 84 -4.58 -2.41 4.64
CA PHE A 84 -3.53 -1.84 5.48
C PHE A 84 -3.99 -0.58 6.20
N SER A 85 -4.69 0.33 5.53
CA SER A 85 -5.23 1.55 6.14
C SER A 85 -6.32 1.26 7.17
N TYR A 86 -7.19 0.26 6.93
CA TYR A 86 -8.17 -0.19 7.91
C TYR A 86 -7.50 -0.77 9.16
N ARG A 87 -6.47 -1.61 8.99
CA ARG A 87 -5.71 -2.17 10.12
C ARG A 87 -4.99 -1.08 10.91
N ALA A 88 -4.35 -0.14 10.22
CA ALA A 88 -3.71 1.02 10.83
C ALA A 88 -4.71 1.86 11.62
N LEU A 89 -5.90 2.14 11.07
CA LEU A 89 -6.97 2.86 11.75
C LEU A 89 -7.38 2.18 13.06
N ARG A 90 -7.65 0.85 13.02
CA ARG A 90 -8.06 0.08 14.20
C ARG A 90 -7.03 0.16 15.32
N ILE A 91 -5.77 -0.09 14.97
CA ILE A 91 -4.64 -0.05 15.93
C ILE A 91 -4.43 1.38 16.44
N ALA A 92 -4.42 2.37 15.56
CA ALA A 92 -4.27 3.79 15.95
C ALA A 92 -5.37 4.28 16.90
N ARG A 93 -6.57 3.69 16.84
CA ARG A 93 -7.68 4.00 17.76
C ARG A 93 -7.69 3.15 19.04
N GLY A 94 -6.68 2.30 19.23
CA GLY A 94 -6.53 1.47 20.43
C GLY A 94 -7.39 0.22 20.45
N ASP A 95 -7.95 -0.18 19.32
CA ASP A 95 -8.72 -1.43 19.21
C ASP A 95 -7.79 -2.63 19.42
N LYS A 96 -8.18 -3.50 20.34
CA LYS A 96 -7.42 -4.70 20.73
C LYS A 96 -7.91 -5.99 20.08
N THR A 97 -8.98 -5.92 19.26
CA THR A 97 -9.49 -7.07 18.54
C THR A 97 -8.46 -7.56 17.52
N PRO A 98 -8.09 -8.84 17.54
CA PRO A 98 -7.20 -9.39 16.52
C PRO A 98 -7.79 -9.24 15.11
N LEU A 99 -6.98 -8.72 14.18
CA LEU A 99 -7.38 -8.49 12.79
C LEU A 99 -7.00 -9.72 11.96
N ALA A 100 -7.99 -10.25 11.21
CA ALA A 100 -7.81 -11.44 10.40
C ALA A 100 -6.79 -11.24 9.26
N PRO A 101 -6.11 -12.31 8.80
CA PRO A 101 -5.41 -12.28 7.52
C PRO A 101 -6.41 -12.12 6.36
N PHE A 102 -5.89 -11.79 5.18
CA PHE A 102 -6.65 -11.86 3.93
C PHE A 102 -5.84 -12.64 2.90
N ASP A 103 -6.52 -13.23 1.93
CA ASP A 103 -5.93 -13.96 0.82
C ASP A 103 -5.98 -13.08 -0.42
N GLN A 104 -4.80 -12.59 -0.83
CA GLN A 104 -4.67 -11.71 -1.98
C GLN A 104 -5.02 -12.38 -3.31
N ASP A 105 -4.73 -13.70 -3.43
CA ASP A 105 -5.02 -14.44 -4.65
C ASP A 105 -6.53 -14.70 -4.80
N LEU A 106 -7.20 -14.97 -3.67
CA LEU A 106 -8.66 -15.04 -3.63
C LEU A 106 -9.30 -13.69 -4.00
N PHE A 107 -8.75 -12.56 -3.51
CA PHE A 107 -9.25 -11.22 -3.85
C PHE A 107 -9.09 -10.96 -5.34
N ALA A 108 -7.89 -11.15 -5.89
CA ALA A 108 -7.62 -10.93 -7.31
C ALA A 108 -8.49 -11.82 -8.22
N ALA A 109 -8.74 -13.08 -7.83
CA ALA A 109 -9.58 -14.01 -8.60
C ALA A 109 -11.07 -13.63 -8.61
N ASN A 110 -11.54 -12.89 -7.61
CA ASN A 110 -12.96 -12.50 -7.49
C ASN A 110 -13.21 -11.01 -7.79
N ALA A 111 -12.17 -10.26 -8.10
CA ALA A 111 -12.30 -8.84 -8.42
C ALA A 111 -12.46 -8.61 -9.93
N PRO A 112 -13.26 -7.63 -10.37
CA PRO A 112 -13.51 -7.33 -11.78
C PRO A 112 -12.40 -6.48 -12.43
N TYR A 113 -11.17 -6.58 -11.94
CA TYR A 113 -10.07 -5.70 -12.41
C TYR A 113 -9.63 -5.97 -13.84
N ALA A 114 -9.85 -7.19 -14.36
CA ALA A 114 -9.56 -7.51 -15.75
C ALA A 114 -10.41 -6.71 -16.75
N ASP A 115 -11.59 -6.24 -16.32
CA ASP A 115 -12.53 -5.47 -17.15
C ASP A 115 -12.44 -3.95 -16.88
N ALA A 116 -11.66 -3.52 -15.89
CA ALA A 116 -11.50 -2.13 -15.54
C ALA A 116 -10.54 -1.42 -16.49
N ASP A 117 -10.76 -0.11 -16.73
CA ASP A 117 -9.80 0.71 -17.44
C ASP A 117 -8.71 1.25 -16.52
N VAL A 118 -7.51 1.49 -17.09
CA VAL A 118 -6.32 1.90 -16.34
C VAL A 118 -6.55 3.22 -15.61
N GLU A 119 -7.21 4.19 -16.25
CA GLU A 119 -7.44 5.51 -15.66
C GLU A 119 -8.34 5.42 -14.43
N SER A 120 -9.42 4.62 -14.48
CA SER A 120 -10.31 4.44 -13.32
C SER A 120 -9.61 3.79 -12.13
N LEU A 121 -8.70 2.83 -12.38
CA LEU A 121 -7.89 2.20 -11.33
C LEU A 121 -6.87 3.17 -10.74
N ILE A 122 -6.27 4.02 -11.55
CA ILE A 122 -5.38 5.10 -11.09
C ILE A 122 -6.14 6.10 -10.22
N GLU A 123 -7.32 6.55 -10.64
CA GLU A 123 -8.15 7.45 -9.84
C GLU A 123 -8.58 6.82 -8.52
N GLU A 124 -8.96 5.56 -8.52
CA GLU A 124 -9.26 4.81 -7.31
C GLU A 124 -8.08 4.79 -6.34
N LEU A 125 -6.88 4.47 -6.81
CA LEU A 125 -5.65 4.49 -6.01
C LEU A 125 -5.36 5.89 -5.45
N ARG A 126 -5.53 6.96 -6.23
CA ARG A 126 -5.37 8.35 -5.77
C ARG A 126 -6.35 8.71 -4.65
N HIS A 127 -7.61 8.35 -4.80
CA HIS A 127 -8.63 8.61 -3.77
C HIS A 127 -8.34 7.84 -2.47
N LEU A 128 -7.98 6.58 -2.57
CA LEU A 128 -7.56 5.76 -1.42
C LEU A 128 -6.34 6.35 -0.72
N ARG A 129 -5.31 6.71 -1.50
CA ARG A 129 -4.09 7.32 -0.99
C ARG A 129 -4.36 8.64 -0.30
N ALA A 130 -5.22 9.47 -0.85
CA ALA A 130 -5.61 10.73 -0.21
C ALA A 130 -6.27 10.48 1.15
N ALA A 131 -7.16 9.47 1.25
CA ALA A 131 -7.80 9.07 2.50
C ALA A 131 -6.77 8.48 3.50
N THR A 132 -5.86 7.64 3.04
CA THR A 132 -4.77 7.06 3.84
C THR A 132 -3.86 8.14 4.41
N VAL A 133 -3.43 9.09 3.60
CA VAL A 133 -2.60 10.22 4.03
C VAL A 133 -3.37 11.11 5.02
N ALA A 134 -4.66 11.35 4.79
CA ALA A 134 -5.49 12.13 5.71
C ALA A 134 -5.64 11.44 7.08
N LEU A 135 -5.73 10.11 7.11
CA LEU A 135 -5.70 9.34 8.35
C LEU A 135 -4.39 9.55 9.10
N TYR A 136 -3.27 9.27 8.47
CA TYR A 136 -1.95 9.32 9.09
C TYR A 136 -1.53 10.72 9.53
N SER A 137 -1.87 11.77 8.76
CA SER A 137 -1.50 13.16 9.06
C SER A 137 -2.13 13.71 10.35
N ARG A 138 -3.14 13.02 10.90
CA ARG A 138 -3.84 13.40 12.14
C ARG A 138 -3.40 12.60 13.36
N LEU A 139 -2.45 11.67 13.20
CA LEU A 139 -1.98 10.85 14.30
C LEU A 139 -0.96 11.62 15.14
N ASN A 140 -1.10 11.51 16.47
CA ASN A 140 -0.08 11.91 17.40
C ASN A 140 0.95 10.77 17.61
N GLU A 141 2.02 11.05 18.33
CA GLU A 141 3.10 10.10 18.57
C GLU A 141 2.60 8.79 19.20
N GLU A 142 1.74 8.89 20.23
CA GLU A 142 1.16 7.72 20.86
C GLU A 142 0.40 6.83 19.88
N ALA A 143 -0.43 7.44 19.02
CA ALA A 143 -1.22 6.70 18.02
C ALA A 143 -0.34 6.01 16.96
N TRP A 144 0.76 6.64 16.55
CA TRP A 144 1.75 6.03 15.66
C TRP A 144 2.41 4.79 16.28
N MET A 145 2.67 4.82 17.58
CA MET A 145 3.38 3.76 18.31
C MET A 145 2.46 2.68 18.88
N ARG A 146 1.13 2.85 18.80
CA ARG A 146 0.18 1.84 19.29
C ARG A 146 0.36 0.51 18.58
N ARG A 147 0.24 -0.56 19.38
CA ARG A 147 0.41 -1.95 18.95
C ARG A 147 -0.92 -2.69 18.95
N GLY A 148 -1.06 -3.60 17.96
CA GLY A 148 -2.20 -4.49 17.85
C GLY A 148 -1.85 -5.80 17.18
N THR A 149 -2.78 -6.74 17.18
CA THR A 149 -2.64 -8.05 16.56
C THR A 149 -3.21 -8.01 15.15
N SER A 150 -2.41 -8.41 14.16
CA SER A 150 -2.86 -8.53 12.77
C SER A 150 -2.23 -9.76 12.13
N SER A 151 -3.03 -10.54 11.40
CA SER A 151 -2.59 -11.79 10.73
C SER A 151 -1.78 -12.72 11.65
N GLY A 152 -2.21 -12.83 12.91
CA GLY A 152 -1.54 -13.66 13.92
C GLY A 152 -0.30 -13.04 14.57
N PHE A 153 0.20 -11.90 14.10
CA PHE A 153 1.34 -11.22 14.71
C PHE A 153 0.85 -10.18 15.74
N PRO A 154 1.31 -10.25 17.02
CA PRO A 154 0.70 -9.48 18.11
C PRO A 154 1.21 -8.04 18.25
N ASN A 155 2.30 -7.67 17.57
CA ASN A 155 3.03 -6.43 17.82
C ASN A 155 3.07 -5.45 16.63
N TYR A 156 2.14 -5.57 15.68
CA TYR A 156 2.07 -4.58 14.60
C TYR A 156 1.83 -3.18 15.17
N THR A 157 2.69 -2.23 14.80
CA THR A 157 2.46 -0.82 15.09
C THR A 157 1.70 -0.13 13.96
N THR A 158 1.06 0.99 14.28
CA THR A 158 0.43 1.83 13.25
C THR A 158 1.46 2.30 12.21
N ARG A 159 2.67 2.71 12.65
CA ARG A 159 3.74 3.15 11.73
C ARG A 159 4.22 2.04 10.80
N ALA A 160 4.25 0.79 11.28
CA ALA A 160 4.64 -0.34 10.43
C ALA A 160 3.72 -0.49 9.22
N PHE A 161 2.41 -0.21 9.35
CA PHE A 161 1.50 -0.23 8.20
C PHE A 161 1.74 0.90 7.20
N ALA A 162 2.15 2.09 7.63
CA ALA A 162 2.51 3.17 6.71
C ALA A 162 3.74 2.79 5.87
N TYR A 163 4.78 2.27 6.51
CA TYR A 163 5.98 1.77 5.82
C TYR A 163 5.69 0.55 4.95
N LEU A 164 4.83 -0.37 5.42
CA LEU A 164 4.38 -1.51 4.63
C LEU A 164 3.65 -1.07 3.36
N THR A 165 2.79 -0.06 3.42
CA THR A 165 2.08 0.47 2.25
C THR A 165 3.05 1.01 1.21
N VAL A 166 4.01 1.84 1.60
CA VAL A 166 5.04 2.39 0.70
C VAL A 166 5.92 1.27 0.13
N GLY A 167 6.39 0.37 0.99
CA GLY A 167 7.30 -0.70 0.54
C GLY A 167 6.62 -1.73 -0.36
N HIS A 168 5.35 -2.06 -0.09
CA HIS A 168 4.54 -2.94 -0.93
C HIS A 168 4.31 -2.35 -2.33
N GLU A 169 3.95 -1.07 -2.39
CA GLU A 169 3.82 -0.34 -3.66
C GLU A 169 5.14 -0.32 -4.44
N ARG A 170 6.26 0.00 -3.79
CA ARG A 170 7.59 -0.01 -4.41
C ARG A 170 8.00 -1.39 -4.92
N HIS A 171 7.65 -2.44 -4.18
CA HIS A 171 7.87 -3.80 -4.64
C HIS A 171 7.15 -4.06 -5.95
N HIS A 172 5.85 -3.76 -6.02
CA HIS A 172 5.07 -3.97 -7.24
C HIS A 172 5.53 -3.08 -8.39
N LEU A 173 5.83 -1.80 -8.12
CA LEU A 173 6.36 -0.90 -9.14
C LEU A 173 7.72 -1.39 -9.69
N ARG A 174 8.58 -1.96 -8.84
CA ARG A 174 9.82 -2.60 -9.29
C ARG A 174 9.54 -3.80 -10.18
N VAL A 175 8.64 -4.70 -9.78
CA VAL A 175 8.23 -5.85 -10.61
C VAL A 175 7.65 -5.39 -11.95
N LEU A 176 6.81 -4.35 -11.95
CA LEU A 176 6.27 -3.75 -13.16
C LEU A 176 7.39 -3.23 -14.07
N ARG A 177 8.36 -2.48 -13.54
CA ARG A 177 9.50 -1.94 -14.30
C ARG A 177 10.44 -3.01 -14.84
N GLU A 178 10.61 -4.14 -14.13
CA GLU A 178 11.53 -5.21 -14.50
C GLU A 178 10.90 -6.25 -15.43
N ARG A 179 9.59 -6.50 -15.33
CA ARG A 179 8.92 -7.62 -15.98
C ARG A 179 7.87 -7.20 -17.01
N TYR A 180 7.23 -6.03 -16.82
CA TYR A 180 6.18 -5.52 -17.68
C TYR A 180 6.75 -4.47 -18.66
N LEU A 181 7.84 -4.85 -19.34
CA LEU A 181 8.45 -3.95 -20.32
C LEU A 181 7.58 -3.89 -21.58
N PRO A 182 7.37 -2.70 -22.18
CA PRO A 182 6.89 -2.62 -23.55
C PRO A 182 7.97 -3.21 -24.48
N ASP A 183 7.52 -3.88 -25.55
CA ASP A 183 8.40 -4.35 -26.63
C ASP A 183 9.02 -3.15 -27.35
#